data_1b41446e5d10f8edf68a546dea105d3f
#
_entry.id   1b41446e5d10f8edf68a546dea105d3f
#
_cell.length_a   1.000
_cell.length_b   1.000
_cell.length_c   1.000
_cell.angle_alpha   90.00
_cell.angle_beta   90.00
_cell.angle_gamma   90.00
#
_symmetry.space_group_name_H-M   'P 1'
#
loop_
_entity.id
_entity.type
_entity.pdbx_description
1 polymer ?
#
loop_
_entity_poly.entity_id
_entity_poly.type
_entity_poly.pdbx_seq_one_letter_code
_entity_poly.pdbx_strand_id
1 'polypeptide(L)'
;MLLRGKTAVISGGAGRRGIGFATARLFVEHGARVAILDIDSKAVREAAAELGAGHVGIACDVSDAGACRAAADEVISAFGHVDILLNNAG
;
A
#
# COMPACT_ATOMS: atom_id res chain seq x y z
N MET A 1 -2.28 15.04 13.22
CA MET A 1 -2.19 14.27 11.98
C MET A 1 -3.55 13.90 11.48
N LEU A 2 -3.83 14.21 10.23
CA LEU A 2 -5.16 14.03 9.65
C LEU A 2 -5.58 12.57 9.50
N LEU A 3 -4.61 11.66 9.32
CA LEU A 3 -4.90 10.26 9.00
C LEU A 3 -4.48 9.29 10.09
N ARG A 4 -4.26 9.78 11.30
CA ARG A 4 -3.90 8.91 12.41
C ARG A 4 -4.94 7.81 12.61
N GLY A 5 -4.49 6.58 12.70
CA GLY A 5 -5.35 5.43 12.88
C GLY A 5 -6.01 4.92 11.60
N LYS A 6 -5.78 5.59 10.48
CA LYS A 6 -6.32 5.15 9.19
C LYS A 6 -5.35 4.20 8.49
N THR A 7 -5.90 3.28 7.73
CA THR A 7 -5.14 2.36 6.90
C THR A 7 -5.48 2.62 5.44
N ALA A 8 -4.46 2.81 4.64
CA ALA A 8 -4.60 3.05 3.19
C ALA A 8 -3.95 1.94 2.41
N VAL A 9 -4.62 1.47 1.38
CA VAL A 9 -4.09 0.52 0.42
C VAL A 9 -3.95 1.24 -0.92
N ILE A 10 -2.76 1.22 -1.48
CA ILE A 10 -2.45 1.92 -2.73
C ILE A 10 -1.93 0.91 -3.74
N SER A 11 -2.67 0.68 -4.81
CA SER A 11 -2.23 -0.20 -5.88
C SER A 11 -1.39 0.59 -6.90
N GLY A 12 -0.35 -0.04 -7.44
CA GLY A 12 0.57 0.63 -8.37
C GLY A 12 1.46 1.65 -7.69
N GLY A 13 1.71 1.50 -6.38
CA GLY A 13 2.43 2.48 -5.59
C GLY A 13 3.92 2.25 -5.47
N ALA A 14 4.48 1.25 -6.14
CA ALA A 14 5.88 0.88 -5.94
C ALA A 14 6.87 1.74 -6.70
N GLY A 15 6.47 2.42 -7.75
CA GLY A 15 7.36 3.28 -8.51
C GLY A 15 7.71 4.55 -7.74
N ARG A 16 8.97 4.75 -7.42
CA ARG A 16 9.42 5.85 -6.58
C ARG A 16 9.06 7.24 -7.08
N ARG A 17 8.94 7.39 -8.39
CA ARG A 17 8.61 8.68 -9.01
C ARG A 17 7.17 8.77 -9.43
N GLY A 18 6.38 7.74 -9.12
CA GLY A 18 4.97 7.70 -9.49
C GLY A 18 4.08 8.44 -8.51
N ILE A 19 2.89 8.75 -8.98
CA ILE A 19 1.87 9.41 -8.17
C ILE A 19 1.47 8.55 -6.97
N GLY A 20 1.39 7.23 -7.15
CA GLY A 20 1.02 6.32 -6.08
C GLY A 20 2.01 6.37 -4.92
N PHE A 21 3.30 6.36 -5.20
CA PHE A 21 4.30 6.43 -4.14
C PHE A 21 4.30 7.80 -3.45
N ALA A 22 4.17 8.87 -4.21
CA ALA A 22 4.08 10.22 -3.64
C ALA A 22 2.87 10.35 -2.72
N THR A 23 1.74 9.77 -3.11
CA THR A 23 0.53 9.76 -2.29
C THR A 23 0.73 8.93 -1.03
N ALA A 24 1.38 7.76 -1.14
CA ALA A 24 1.70 6.92 0.00
C ALA A 24 2.55 7.69 1.02
N ARG A 25 3.54 8.40 0.55
CA ARG A 25 4.42 9.20 1.38
C ARG A 25 3.67 10.28 2.14
N LEU A 26 2.79 10.97 1.43
CA LEU A 26 1.94 11.99 2.03
C LEU A 26 1.03 11.40 3.12
N PHE A 27 0.44 10.23 2.85
CA PHE A 27 -0.41 9.56 3.83
C PHE A 27 0.38 9.17 5.08
N VAL A 28 1.60 8.66 4.91
CA VAL A 28 2.46 8.33 6.03
C VAL A 28 2.77 9.56 6.86
N GLU A 29 3.06 10.68 6.21
CA GLU A 29 3.31 11.95 6.90
C GLU A 29 2.12 12.41 7.73
N HIS A 30 0.93 12.04 7.34
CA HIS A 30 -0.30 12.37 8.06
C HIS A 30 -0.78 11.27 9.01
N GLY A 31 0.06 10.27 9.26
CA GLY A 31 -0.19 9.29 10.30
C GLY A 31 -0.86 8.00 9.86
N ALA A 32 -1.11 7.80 8.58
CA ALA A 32 -1.71 6.57 8.09
C ALA A 32 -0.71 5.41 8.09
N ARG A 33 -1.22 4.21 8.24
CA ARG A 33 -0.49 3.00 7.89
C ARG A 33 -0.79 2.71 6.42
N VAL A 34 0.23 2.33 5.67
CA VAL A 34 0.10 2.17 4.23
C VAL A 34 0.53 0.79 3.79
N ALA A 35 -0.29 0.17 2.95
CA ALA A 35 0.07 -1.04 2.21
C ALA A 35 0.17 -0.68 0.74
N ILE A 36 1.30 -1.01 0.13
CA ILE A 36 1.52 -0.79 -1.29
C ILE A 36 1.38 -2.12 -2.02
N LEU A 37 0.56 -2.14 -3.05
CA LEU A 37 0.39 -3.30 -3.91
C LEU A 37 0.99 -3.01 -5.28
N ASP A 38 1.76 -3.94 -5.80
CA ASP A 38 2.29 -3.86 -7.15
C ASP A 38 2.63 -5.28 -7.61
N ILE A 39 2.70 -5.50 -8.90
CA ILE A 39 3.05 -6.80 -9.44
C ILE A 39 4.53 -7.15 -9.19
N ASP A 40 5.38 -6.16 -9.06
CA ASP A 40 6.81 -6.34 -8.85
C ASP A 40 7.11 -6.51 -7.36
N SER A 41 7.41 -7.74 -6.94
CA SER A 41 7.64 -8.07 -5.54
C SER A 41 8.86 -7.37 -4.95
N LYS A 42 9.90 -7.16 -5.74
CA LYS A 42 11.09 -6.44 -5.26
C LYS A 42 10.77 -4.97 -5.06
N ALA A 43 10.07 -4.37 -6.02
CA ALA A 43 9.72 -2.95 -5.95
C ALA A 43 8.81 -2.64 -4.76
N VAL A 44 7.84 -3.51 -4.45
CA VAL A 44 6.96 -3.26 -3.29
C VAL A 44 7.73 -3.34 -1.97
N ARG A 45 8.68 -4.25 -1.87
CA ARG A 45 9.50 -4.35 -0.64
C ARG A 45 10.37 -3.12 -0.47
N GLU A 46 10.99 -2.66 -1.54
CA GLU A 46 11.83 -1.46 -1.48
C GLU A 46 11.00 -0.21 -1.15
N ALA A 47 9.83 -0.08 -1.76
CA ALA A 47 8.94 1.04 -1.48
C ALA A 47 8.47 1.05 -0.02
N ALA A 48 8.05 -0.09 0.49
CA ALA A 48 7.62 -0.18 1.88
C ALA A 48 8.76 0.14 2.85
N ALA A 49 9.96 -0.34 2.56
CA ALA A 49 11.13 -0.04 3.39
C ALA A 49 11.44 1.45 3.40
N GLU A 50 11.28 2.12 2.26
CA GLU A 50 11.51 3.56 2.15
C GLU A 50 10.47 4.37 2.90
N LEU A 51 9.23 3.88 2.97
CA LEU A 51 8.19 4.54 3.77
C LEU A 51 8.43 4.41 5.27
N GLY A 52 9.17 3.40 5.68
CA GLY A 52 9.51 3.21 7.08
C GLY A 52 8.83 2.02 7.74
N ALA A 53 9.12 1.81 9.01
CA ALA A 53 8.57 0.71 9.77
C ALA A 53 7.05 0.84 9.93
N GLY A 54 6.35 -0.27 9.92
CA GLY A 54 4.90 -0.28 10.10
C GLY A 54 4.10 -0.20 8.80
N HIS A 55 4.78 -0.11 7.67
CA HIS A 55 4.13 -0.12 6.35
C HIS A 55 4.51 -1.41 5.63
N VAL A 56 3.66 -1.89 4.72
CA VAL A 56 3.89 -3.16 4.05
C VAL A 56 3.81 -3.03 2.53
N GLY A 57 4.58 -3.88 1.86
CA GLY A 57 4.51 -4.02 0.40
C GLY A 57 4.08 -5.44 0.07
N ILE A 58 3.08 -5.60 -0.77
CA ILE A 58 2.52 -6.88 -1.13
C ILE A 58 2.54 -7.02 -2.65
N ALA A 59 3.18 -8.08 -3.14
CA ALA A 59 3.14 -8.38 -4.57
C ALA A 59 1.74 -8.84 -4.93
N CYS A 60 1.12 -8.14 -5.86
CA CYS A 60 -0.26 -8.43 -6.24
C CYS A 60 -0.51 -7.99 -7.67
N ASP A 61 -1.00 -8.91 -8.49
CA ASP A 61 -1.54 -8.59 -9.80
C ASP A 61 -3.01 -8.22 -9.61
N VAL A 62 -3.33 -6.93 -9.73
CA VAL A 62 -4.69 -6.43 -9.47
C VAL A 62 -5.70 -6.92 -10.50
N SER A 63 -5.25 -7.51 -11.61
CA SER A 63 -6.15 -8.14 -12.58
C SER A 63 -6.59 -9.55 -12.15
N ASP A 64 -5.96 -10.11 -11.13
CA ASP A 64 -6.26 -11.44 -10.59
C ASP A 64 -7.07 -11.31 -9.31
N ALA A 65 -8.33 -11.73 -9.36
CA ALA A 65 -9.24 -11.61 -8.20
C ALA A 65 -8.76 -12.40 -6.98
N GLY A 66 -8.15 -13.57 -7.21
CA GLY A 66 -7.60 -14.38 -6.11
C GLY A 66 -6.43 -13.68 -5.43
N ALA A 67 -5.55 -13.06 -6.22
CA ALA A 67 -4.43 -12.30 -5.68
C ALA A 67 -4.92 -11.08 -4.89
N CYS A 68 -5.94 -10.40 -5.38
CA CYS A 68 -6.52 -9.25 -4.67
C CYS A 68 -7.12 -9.67 -3.33
N ARG A 69 -7.80 -10.80 -3.29
CA ARG A 69 -8.38 -11.32 -2.04
C ARG A 69 -7.27 -11.66 -1.03
N ALA A 70 -6.22 -12.34 -1.48
CA ALA A 70 -5.09 -12.68 -0.61
C ALA A 70 -4.41 -11.42 -0.08
N ALA A 71 -4.23 -10.41 -0.91
CA ALA A 71 -3.63 -9.15 -0.49
C ALA A 71 -4.51 -8.44 0.55
N ALA A 72 -5.83 -8.42 0.33
CA ALA A 72 -6.76 -7.82 1.29
C ALA A 72 -6.69 -8.53 2.65
N ASP A 73 -6.64 -9.86 2.65
CA ASP A 73 -6.51 -10.64 3.88
C ASP A 73 -5.22 -10.31 4.61
N GLU A 74 -4.11 -10.15 3.88
CA GLU A 74 -2.84 -9.76 4.48
C GLU A 74 -2.90 -8.39 5.12
N VAL A 75 -3.51 -7.42 4.45
CA VAL A 75 -3.64 -6.06 4.99
C VAL A 75 -4.49 -6.07 6.26
N ILE A 76 -5.60 -6.78 6.23
CA ILE A 76 -6.48 -6.86 7.40
C ILE A 76 -5.79 -7.56 8.56
N SER A 77 -5.01 -8.62 8.30
CA SER A 77 -4.21 -9.27 9.33
C SER A 77 -3.18 -8.33 9.94
N ALA A 78 -2.55 -7.50 9.11
CA ALA A 78 -1.50 -6.60 9.58
C ALA A 78 -2.05 -5.36 10.30
N PHE A 79 -3.13 -4.79 9.79
CA PHE A 79 -3.62 -3.48 10.24
C PHE A 79 -5.00 -3.50 10.87
N GLY A 80 -5.74 -4.58 10.71
CA GLY A 80 -7.07 -4.73 11.30
C GLY A 80 -8.23 -4.19 10.45
N HIS A 81 -7.99 -3.22 9.60
CA HIS A 81 -9.03 -2.60 8.79
C HIS A 81 -8.43 -1.86 7.60
N VAL A 82 -9.29 -1.47 6.66
CA VAL A 82 -8.91 -0.63 5.52
C VAL A 82 -9.90 0.54 5.46
N ASP A 83 -9.38 1.75 5.51
CA ASP A 83 -10.20 2.97 5.43
C ASP A 83 -10.14 3.63 4.06
N ILE A 84 -9.02 3.52 3.37
CA ILE A 84 -8.77 4.20 2.12
C ILE A 84 -8.23 3.21 1.11
N LEU A 85 -8.84 3.16 -0.06
CA LEU A 85 -8.34 2.36 -1.18
C LEU A 85 -8.11 3.28 -2.36
N LEU A 86 -6.86 3.40 -2.78
CA LEU A 86 -6.49 4.18 -3.95
C LEU A 86 -6.05 3.24 -5.06
N ASN A 87 -6.84 3.16 -6.11
CA ASN A 87 -6.50 2.36 -7.28
C ASN A 87 -5.73 3.21 -8.28
N ASN A 88 -4.41 3.11 -8.21
CA ASN A 88 -3.50 3.86 -9.06
C ASN A 88 -2.87 2.98 -10.16
N ALA A 89 -3.07 1.68 -10.10
CA ALA A 89 -2.61 0.75 -11.11
C ALA A 89 -3.61 0.78 -12.26
N GLY A 90 -3.22 1.34 -13.33
CA GLY A 90 -4.19 1.48 -14.38
C GLY A 90 -3.77 1.44 -15.76
#